data_b6a1ce2799fb41f4622cb49df53e1e6c
#
_entry.id   b6a1ce2799fb41f4622cb49df53e1e6c
#
_cell.length_a   1.000
_cell.length_b   1.000
_cell.length_c   1.000
_cell.angle_alpha   90.00
_cell.angle_beta   90.00
_cell.angle_gamma   90.00
#
_symmetry.space_group_name_H-M   'P 1'
#
loop_
_entity.id
_entity.type
_entity.pdbx_description
1 polymer ?
#
loop_
_entity_poly.entity_id
_entity_poly.type
_entity_poly.pdbx_seq_one_letter_code
_entity_poly.pdbx_strand_id
1 'polypeptide(L)' 'GYEIDVFREGVEEDVELSEFSDEIEAWIIDEFAKAGLDTAKSVLEQDVKDLVKRTDLEEETIDDVIRILKEEFED' A
#
# COMPACT_ATOMS: atom_id res chain seq x y z
N GLY A 1 12.59 20.98 -20.03
CA GLY A 1 12.29 20.80 -19.79
C GLY A 1 11.78 20.63 -19.55
N TYR A 2 11.62 20.55 -19.41
CA TYR A 2 11.10 20.30 -19.11
C TYR A 2 10.73 19.61 -18.56
N GLU A 3 10.68 19.36 -18.51
CA GLU A 3 10.46 18.68 -18.07
C GLU A 3 10.69 18.01 -17.31
N ILE A 4 10.75 17.80 -16.94
CA ILE A 4 11.07 17.11 -16.28
C ILE A 4 10.76 17.03 -15.12
N ASP A 5 10.77 17.32 -14.54
CA ASP A 5 10.48 17.35 -13.40
C ASP A 5 9.39 16.92 -12.99
N VAL A 6 8.93 16.89 -13.35
CA VAL A 6 7.88 16.61 -13.11
C VAL A 6 7.64 15.40 -12.61
N PHE A 7 7.84 14.60 -12.96
CA PHE A 7 7.46 13.49 -12.66
C PHE A 7 7.95 12.86 -11.51
N ARG A 8 8.94 13.23 -11.16
CA ARG A 8 9.52 12.57 -10.18
C ARG A 8 8.89 12.68 -8.89
N GLU A 9 8.06 13.58 -8.67
CA GLU A 9 7.59 13.77 -7.38
C GLU A 9 6.77 12.64 -6.93
N GLY A 10 6.03 11.99 -7.71
CA GLY A 10 5.23 10.88 -7.26
C GLY A 10 6.07 9.76 -6.73
N VAL A 11 7.25 9.64 -7.23
CA VAL A 11 8.08 8.56 -6.83
C VAL A 11 8.45 8.62 -5.39
N GLU A 12 8.64 9.82 -4.91
CA GLU A 12 9.08 9.95 -3.56
C GLU A 12 8.04 9.68 -2.55
N GLU A 13 6.78 9.54 -2.99
CA GLU A 13 5.72 9.29 -2.05
C GLU A 13 5.55 7.82 -1.73
N ASP A 14 6.32 6.95 -2.34
CA ASP A 14 6.16 5.53 -2.11
C ASP A 14 6.73 5.17 -0.74
N VAL A 15 5.90 4.64 0.13
CA VAL A 15 6.28 4.31 1.48
C VAL A 15 6.12 2.82 1.69
N GLU A 16 7.08 2.20 2.39
CA GLU A 16 7.01 0.78 2.64
C GLU A 16 5.95 0.48 3.70
N LEU A 17 5.32 -0.66 3.57
CA LEU A 17 4.31 -1.06 4.53
C LEU A 17 4.87 -1.20 5.94
N SER A 18 6.15 -1.53 6.04
CA SER A 18 6.76 -1.68 7.35
C SER A 18 6.74 -0.37 8.13
N GLU A 19 6.59 0.75 7.44
CA GLU A 19 6.49 2.03 8.13
C GLU A 19 5.17 2.16 8.87
N PHE A 20 4.20 1.32 8.52
CA PHE A 20 2.89 1.36 9.14
C PHE A 20 2.72 0.27 10.18
N SER A 21 3.81 -0.28 10.68
CA SER A 21 3.72 -1.39 11.63
C SER A 21 3.00 -1.00 12.91
N ASP A 22 2.88 0.29 13.18
CA ASP A 22 2.12 0.75 14.34
C ASP A 22 0.63 0.75 14.08
N GLU A 23 0.23 0.81 12.84
CA GLU A 23 -1.18 0.87 12.49
C GLU A 23 -1.65 -0.39 11.81
N ILE A 24 -0.78 -1.07 11.12
CA ILE A 24 -1.11 -2.31 10.43
C ILE A 24 -0.34 -3.44 11.12
N GLU A 25 -1.05 -4.52 11.43
CA GLU A 25 -0.41 -5.62 12.14
C GLU A 25 0.70 -6.23 11.29
N ALA A 26 1.72 -6.73 11.95
CA ALA A 26 2.87 -7.27 11.24
C ALA A 26 2.48 -8.43 10.33
N TRP A 27 1.57 -9.29 10.78
CA TRP A 27 1.20 -10.44 9.96
C TRP A 27 0.49 -10.00 8.69
N ILE A 28 -0.22 -8.89 8.74
CA ILE A 28 -0.89 -8.36 7.56
C ILE A 28 0.16 -7.83 6.58
N ILE A 29 1.13 -7.10 7.11
CA ILE A 29 2.21 -6.59 6.28
C ILE A 29 2.95 -7.75 5.63
N ASP A 30 3.17 -8.81 6.39
CA ASP A 30 3.86 -9.96 5.87
C ASP A 30 3.10 -10.61 4.72
N GLU A 31 1.77 -10.68 4.84
CA GLU A 31 0.96 -11.25 3.77
C GLU A 31 1.09 -10.44 2.49
N PHE A 32 1.08 -9.13 2.62
CA PHE A 32 1.26 -8.29 1.44
C PHE A 32 2.65 -8.46 0.86
N ALA A 33 3.65 -8.58 1.72
CA ALA A 33 5.01 -8.76 1.24
C ALA A 33 5.15 -10.06 0.45
N LYS A 34 4.49 -11.10 0.93
CA LYS A 34 4.54 -12.38 0.23
C LYS A 34 3.91 -12.28 -1.15
N ALA A 35 2.95 -11.40 -1.29
CA ALA A 35 2.28 -11.20 -2.57
C ALA A 35 3.04 -10.22 -3.47
N GLY A 36 4.18 -9.73 -3.00
CA GLY A 36 4.94 -8.77 -3.78
C GLY A 36 4.47 -7.34 -3.62
N LEU A 37 3.68 -7.08 -2.60
CA LEU A 37 3.10 -5.75 -2.39
C LEU A 37 3.65 -5.18 -1.09
N ASP A 38 4.92 -4.88 -1.08
CA ASP A 38 5.57 -4.44 0.15
C ASP A 38 5.59 -2.93 0.32
N THR A 39 4.95 -2.19 -0.56
CA THR A 39 4.86 -0.75 -0.41
C THR A 39 3.40 -0.32 -0.43
N ALA A 40 3.14 0.84 0.17
CA ALA A 40 1.79 1.35 0.23
C ALA A 40 1.23 1.61 -1.15
N LYS A 41 2.05 2.16 -2.02
CA LYS A 41 1.60 2.48 -3.35
C LYS A 41 1.22 1.22 -4.12
N SER A 42 2.00 0.16 -3.97
CA SER A 42 1.70 -1.08 -4.64
C SER A 42 0.34 -1.61 -4.21
N VAL A 43 0.04 -1.50 -2.93
CA VAL A 43 -1.25 -1.96 -2.42
C VAL A 43 -2.38 -1.10 -2.96
N LEU A 44 -2.18 0.21 -2.96
CA LEU A 44 -3.24 1.11 -3.40
C LEU A 44 -3.53 1.01 -4.88
N GLU A 45 -2.58 0.52 -5.65
CA GLU A 45 -2.79 0.38 -7.09
C GLU A 45 -3.61 -0.85 -7.42
N GLN A 46 -3.80 -1.74 -6.48
CA GLN A 46 -4.55 -2.96 -6.73
C GLN A 46 -5.98 -2.80 -6.23
N ASP A 47 -6.88 -3.58 -6.82
CA ASP A 47 -8.25 -3.61 -6.34
C ASP A 47 -8.33 -4.49 -5.11
N VAL A 48 -9.32 -4.21 -4.27
CA VAL A 48 -9.52 -5.01 -3.07
C VAL A 48 -9.69 -6.48 -3.44
N LYS A 49 -10.42 -6.75 -4.51
CA LYS A 49 -10.66 -8.13 -4.92
C LYS A 49 -9.37 -8.82 -5.32
N ASP A 50 -8.49 -8.09 -5.98
CA ASP A 50 -7.21 -8.67 -6.34
C ASP A 50 -6.38 -8.95 -5.10
N LEU A 51 -6.43 -8.06 -4.15
CA LEU A 51 -5.67 -8.24 -2.92
C LEU A 51 -6.17 -9.46 -2.14
N VAL A 52 -7.47 -9.64 -2.14
CA VAL A 52 -8.03 -10.81 -1.47
C VAL A 52 -7.50 -12.09 -2.11
N LYS A 53 -7.36 -12.09 -3.42
CA LYS A 53 -6.89 -13.26 -4.12
C LYS A 53 -5.39 -13.46 -3.94
N ARG A 54 -4.65 -12.39 -3.88
CA ARG A 54 -3.18 -12.49 -3.78
C ARG A 54 -2.74 -12.81 -2.37
N THR A 55 -3.53 -12.42 -1.40
CA THR A 55 -3.22 -12.70 0.00
C THR A 55 -4.32 -13.56 0.55
N ASP A 56 -4.14 -14.02 1.77
CA ASP A 56 -5.20 -14.80 2.42
C ASP A 56 -6.00 -13.91 3.36
N LEU A 57 -5.94 -12.62 3.15
CA LEU A 57 -6.65 -11.68 4.00
C LEU A 57 -8.09 -11.53 3.56
N GLU A 58 -8.93 -11.13 4.49
CA GLU A 58 -10.33 -10.89 4.19
C GLU A 58 -10.51 -9.51 3.62
N GLU A 59 -11.61 -9.33 2.91
CA GLU A 59 -11.89 -8.04 2.29
C GLU A 59 -11.95 -6.94 3.34
N GLU A 60 -12.55 -7.22 4.47
CA GLU A 60 -12.63 -6.27 5.55
C GLU A 60 -11.26 -5.81 5.99
N THR A 61 -10.37 -6.77 6.19
CA THR A 61 -9.03 -6.47 6.63
C THR A 61 -8.29 -5.60 5.61
N ILE A 62 -8.43 -5.95 4.35
CA ILE A 62 -7.78 -5.21 3.29
C ILE A 62 -8.35 -3.80 3.21
N ASP A 63 -9.65 -3.67 3.38
CA ASP A 63 -10.28 -2.36 3.34
C ASP A 63 -9.73 -1.46 4.42
N ASP A 64 -9.53 -2.01 5.61
CA ASP A 64 -8.94 -1.24 6.71
C ASP A 64 -7.53 -0.76 6.35
N VAL A 65 -6.75 -1.65 5.77
CA VAL A 65 -5.39 -1.30 5.37
C VAL A 65 -5.42 -0.18 4.34
N ILE A 66 -6.27 -0.31 3.35
CA ILE A 66 -6.37 0.69 2.30
C ILE A 66 -6.75 2.04 2.90
N ARG A 67 -7.68 2.04 3.84
CA ARG A 67 -8.09 3.27 4.48
C ARG A 67 -6.93 3.94 5.20
N ILE A 68 -6.16 3.15 5.94
CA ILE A 68 -5.01 3.66 6.65
C ILE A 68 -4.01 4.27 5.67
N LEU A 69 -3.74 3.57 4.58
CA LEU A 69 -2.78 4.05 3.62
C LEU A 69 -3.26 5.32 2.92
N LYS A 70 -4.55 5.36 2.61
CA LYS A 70 -5.07 6.54 1.94
C LYS A 70 -5.00 7.77 2.83
N GLU A 71 -5.27 7.59 4.11
CA GLU A 71 -5.20 8.73 5.02
C GLU A 71 -3.79 9.27 5.12
N GLU A 72 -2.82 8.40 4.94
CA GLU A 72 -1.43 8.84 5.02
C GLU A 72 -1.08 9.69 3.80
N PHE A 73 -1.60 9.36 2.63
CA PHE A 73 -1.28 10.07 1.41
C PHE A 73 -2.23 11.22 1.11
N GLU A 74 -3.42 11.18 1.67
CA GLU A 74 -4.34 12.27 1.43
C GLU A 74 -4.18 13.25 2.49
N ASP A 75 -3.81 14.17 2.55
CA ASP A 75 -3.73 15.04 3.60
C ASP A 75 -4.87 15.76 3.81
#